data_ff089495d5b61442533217f5e8828a0f
#
_entry.id   ff089495d5b61442533217f5e8828a0f
#
_cell.length_a   1.000
_cell.length_b   1.000
_cell.length_c   1.000
_cell.angle_alpha   90.00
_cell.angle_beta   90.00
_cell.angle_gamma   90.00
#
_symmetry.space_group_name_H-M   'P 1'
#
loop_
_entity.id
_entity.type
_entity.pdbx_description
1 polymer ?
#
loop_
_entity_poly.entity_id
_entity_poly.type
_entity_poly.pdbx_seq_one_letter_code
_entity_poly.pdbx_strand_id
1 'polypeptide(L)'
;MFEGKLNHEAQFFVDGHELSGVESIDVSTQNSSSIGKPLGSSKGVLFSNGPVQQKVAVSRYLIYDDPIFDHTGDSSITGSIEYEGNSYGFNSGYLSSYSVNCAVGAIPRVNANFDVYDEMRSGVSASGSAVHPDIFIPSQGSISITCDNSTTNRVVGFDYAVNSKRGVYYTLGEKQASSVVFLPPLEYSASVQIQVDDAFLSSGLNFIDSREDKTVSFTINGRNGDSIQTLTIPKASIVGEQLTSSADGSMELTINYIGHS
;
A
#
# COMPACT_ATOMS: atom_id res chain seq x y z
N MET A 1 -38.20 0.70 5.60
CA MET A 1 -37.63 0.89 4.24
C MET A 1 -36.15 1.17 4.48
N PHE A 2 -35.24 0.27 4.12
CA PHE A 2 -33.81 0.53 4.24
C PHE A 2 -33.45 1.38 3.01
N GLU A 3 -33.23 2.66 3.20
CA GLU A 3 -32.62 3.51 2.17
C GLU A 3 -31.17 3.05 2.02
N GLY A 4 -30.79 2.62 0.83
CA GLY A 4 -29.41 2.33 0.50
C GLY A 4 -28.60 3.61 0.60
N LYS A 5 -27.58 3.63 1.45
CA LYS A 5 -26.68 4.78 1.62
C LYS A 5 -25.75 4.88 0.43
N LEU A 6 -25.50 6.10 -0.05
CA LEU A 6 -24.63 6.35 -1.20
C LEU A 6 -23.17 6.42 -0.75
N ASN A 7 -22.29 5.61 -1.34
CA ASN A 7 -20.87 5.50 -0.96
C ASN A 7 -20.06 6.80 -1.09
N HIS A 8 -20.52 7.77 -1.89
CA HIS A 8 -19.78 9.03 -2.10
C HIS A 8 -19.79 9.99 -0.89
N GLU A 9 -20.59 9.67 0.13
CA GLU A 9 -20.66 10.46 1.37
C GLU A 9 -19.77 9.88 2.49
N ALA A 10 -19.18 8.70 2.28
CA ALA A 10 -18.29 8.09 3.24
C ALA A 10 -16.85 8.64 3.07
N GLN A 11 -16.26 9.08 4.16
CA GLN A 11 -14.88 9.57 4.24
C GLN A 11 -14.04 8.59 5.02
N PHE A 12 -12.78 8.42 4.64
CA PHE A 12 -11.83 7.61 5.39
C PHE A 12 -10.69 8.49 5.91
N PHE A 13 -10.43 8.38 7.20
CA PHE A 13 -9.41 9.14 7.90
C PHE A 13 -8.34 8.20 8.46
N VAL A 14 -7.10 8.64 8.38
CA VAL A 14 -5.94 7.99 8.97
C VAL A 14 -5.11 9.05 9.71
N ASP A 15 -4.91 8.89 11.02
CA ASP A 15 -4.09 9.76 11.88
C ASP A 15 -4.36 11.27 11.67
N GLY A 16 -5.63 11.65 11.55
CA GLY A 16 -6.04 13.05 11.40
C GLY A 16 -5.97 13.58 9.97
N HIS A 17 -5.73 12.72 8.96
CA HIS A 17 -5.73 13.07 7.55
C HIS A 17 -6.89 12.40 6.83
N GLU A 18 -7.72 13.17 6.13
CA GLU A 18 -8.68 12.60 5.20
C GLU A 18 -7.97 12.04 3.98
N LEU A 19 -8.23 10.80 3.66
CA LEU A 19 -7.71 10.18 2.43
C LEU A 19 -8.63 10.51 1.26
N SER A 20 -8.26 11.49 0.47
CA SER A 20 -8.99 11.84 -0.75
C SER A 20 -8.79 10.80 -1.85
N GLY A 21 -9.77 10.67 -2.75
CA GLY A 21 -9.70 9.77 -3.91
C GLY A 21 -9.86 8.29 -3.56
N VAL A 22 -10.48 7.96 -2.44
CA VAL A 22 -10.77 6.57 -2.06
C VAL A 22 -11.80 5.97 -3.03
N GLU A 23 -11.45 4.82 -3.63
CA GLU A 23 -12.33 4.05 -4.52
C GLU A 23 -13.09 2.97 -3.72
N SER A 24 -12.41 2.28 -2.81
CA SER A 24 -13.02 1.25 -1.97
C SER A 24 -12.35 1.12 -0.61
N ILE A 25 -13.14 0.72 0.37
CA ILE A 25 -12.70 0.32 1.70
C ILE A 25 -13.37 -0.99 2.03
N ASP A 26 -12.58 -2.02 2.26
CA ASP A 26 -13.04 -3.33 2.66
C ASP A 26 -12.62 -3.64 4.09
N VAL A 27 -13.58 -3.95 4.96
CA VAL A 27 -13.34 -4.34 6.34
C VAL A 27 -13.72 -5.79 6.53
N SER A 28 -12.78 -6.60 6.97
CA SER A 28 -13.00 -8.00 7.27
C SER A 28 -12.67 -8.31 8.72
N THR A 29 -13.53 -9.10 9.38
CA THR A 29 -13.34 -9.56 10.75
C THR A 29 -13.34 -11.07 10.76
N GLN A 30 -12.29 -11.67 11.32
CA GLN A 30 -12.16 -13.11 11.47
C GLN A 30 -12.10 -13.47 12.96
N ASN A 31 -13.08 -14.26 13.41
CA ASN A 31 -13.16 -14.79 14.75
C ASN A 31 -12.83 -16.30 14.75
N SER A 32 -11.89 -16.70 15.56
CA SER A 32 -11.62 -18.13 15.77
C SER A 32 -12.66 -18.72 16.72
N SER A 33 -13.48 -19.64 16.23
CA SER A 33 -14.43 -20.36 17.06
C SER A 33 -14.29 -21.87 16.82
N SER A 34 -14.43 -22.66 17.87
CA SER A 34 -14.44 -24.12 17.81
C SER A 34 -15.69 -24.69 18.46
N ILE A 35 -16.18 -25.81 17.90
CA ILE A 35 -17.29 -26.54 18.49
C ILE A 35 -16.70 -27.70 19.27
N GLY A 36 -16.84 -27.65 20.60
CA GLY A 36 -16.52 -28.77 21.48
C GLY A 36 -17.76 -29.61 21.79
N LYS A 37 -17.61 -30.93 21.81
CA LYS A 37 -18.69 -31.83 22.25
C LYS A 37 -18.21 -32.54 23.52
N PRO A 38 -18.67 -32.11 24.70
CA PRO A 38 -18.31 -32.77 25.95
C PRO A 38 -18.74 -34.25 25.94
N LEU A 39 -17.94 -35.09 26.58
CA LEU A 39 -18.24 -36.50 26.71
C LEU A 39 -19.59 -36.68 27.46
N GLY A 40 -20.53 -37.48 26.93
CA GLY A 40 -21.84 -37.67 27.51
C GLY A 40 -22.89 -36.60 27.13
N SER A 41 -22.53 -35.59 26.31
CA SER A 41 -23.50 -34.59 25.80
C SER A 41 -23.86 -34.87 24.34
N SER A 42 -25.12 -34.78 24.02
CA SER A 42 -25.61 -34.77 22.63
C SER A 42 -25.56 -33.40 21.99
N LYS A 43 -25.28 -32.34 22.79
CA LYS A 43 -25.21 -30.95 22.33
C LYS A 43 -23.76 -30.49 22.18
N GLY A 44 -23.41 -29.89 21.03
CA GLY A 44 -22.18 -29.19 20.84
C GLY A 44 -22.22 -27.83 21.55
N VAL A 45 -21.11 -27.41 22.12
CA VAL A 45 -20.93 -26.07 22.70
C VAL A 45 -19.98 -25.31 21.82
N LEU A 46 -20.35 -24.12 21.40
CA LEU A 46 -19.51 -23.24 20.63
C LEU A 46 -18.58 -22.49 21.60
N PHE A 47 -17.29 -22.63 21.40
CA PHE A 47 -16.27 -21.89 22.13
C PHE A 47 -15.65 -20.86 21.17
N SER A 48 -15.77 -19.56 21.48
CA SER A 48 -15.05 -18.49 20.83
C SER A 48 -13.78 -18.22 21.62
N ASN A 49 -12.70 -18.95 21.30
CA ASN A 49 -11.47 -18.99 22.12
C ASN A 49 -10.25 -18.37 21.44
N GLY A 50 -10.43 -17.80 20.26
CA GLY A 50 -9.31 -17.23 19.51
C GLY A 50 -9.28 -15.71 19.54
N PRO A 51 -8.13 -15.13 19.20
CA PRO A 51 -8.02 -13.69 19.00
C PRO A 51 -8.92 -13.24 17.83
N VAL A 52 -9.45 -12.04 17.95
CA VAL A 52 -10.13 -11.35 16.86
C VAL A 52 -9.06 -10.77 15.94
N GLN A 53 -9.11 -11.13 14.66
CA GLN A 53 -8.26 -10.53 13.64
C GLN A 53 -9.12 -9.72 12.70
N GLN A 54 -8.75 -8.47 12.53
CA GLN A 54 -9.45 -7.57 11.62
C GLN A 54 -8.47 -7.03 10.59
N LYS A 55 -8.97 -6.86 9.37
CA LYS A 55 -8.20 -6.28 8.27
C LYS A 55 -9.01 -5.19 7.62
N VAL A 56 -8.32 -4.12 7.27
CA VAL A 56 -8.87 -3.02 6.49
C VAL A 56 -8.04 -2.91 5.23
N ALA A 57 -8.68 -3.05 4.07
CA ALA A 57 -8.07 -2.83 2.77
C ALA A 57 -8.61 -1.54 2.17
N VAL A 58 -7.73 -0.69 1.69
CA VAL A 58 -8.07 0.60 1.08
C VAL A 58 -7.49 0.65 -0.32
N SER A 59 -8.34 0.96 -1.31
CA SER A 59 -7.91 1.29 -2.67
C SER A 59 -8.24 2.75 -2.95
N ARG A 60 -7.27 3.51 -3.46
CA ARG A 60 -7.42 4.94 -3.74
C ARG A 60 -6.57 5.40 -4.92
N TYR A 61 -6.90 6.57 -5.46
CA TYR A 61 -6.02 7.29 -6.38
C TYR A 61 -4.89 7.99 -5.62
N LEU A 62 -3.67 7.91 -6.14
CA LEU A 62 -2.54 8.70 -5.66
C LEU A 62 -2.59 10.08 -6.33
N ILE A 63 -3.05 11.08 -5.59
CA ILE A 63 -3.24 12.45 -6.10
C ILE A 63 -2.33 13.47 -5.41
N TYR A 64 -1.72 13.11 -4.30
CA TYR A 64 -0.73 13.90 -3.54
C TYR A 64 0.16 12.94 -2.73
N ASP A 65 1.15 13.49 -2.03
CA ASP A 65 2.02 12.73 -1.12
C ASP A 65 1.18 11.91 -0.13
N ASP A 66 1.42 10.59 -0.11
CA ASP A 66 0.53 9.67 0.58
C ASP A 66 0.90 9.53 2.05
N PRO A 67 0.09 10.03 2.99
CA PRO A 67 0.39 9.92 4.41
C PRO A 67 0.45 8.46 4.91
N ILE A 68 -0.19 7.51 4.20
CA ILE A 68 -0.11 6.09 4.56
C ILE A 68 1.32 5.55 4.41
N PHE A 69 2.07 6.05 3.43
CA PHE A 69 3.42 5.55 3.15
C PHE A 69 4.38 5.77 4.31
N ASP A 70 4.19 6.83 5.10
CA ASP A 70 5.01 7.14 6.27
C ASP A 70 4.88 6.09 7.40
N HIS A 71 3.83 5.26 7.35
CA HIS A 71 3.56 4.20 8.33
C HIS A 71 4.06 2.81 7.91
N THR A 72 4.95 2.70 6.93
CA THR A 72 5.54 1.42 6.51
C THR A 72 6.43 0.76 7.58
N GLY A 73 6.87 1.52 8.60
CA GLY A 73 7.71 1.05 9.71
C GLY A 73 6.92 0.46 10.90
N ASP A 74 7.35 0.79 12.11
CA ASP A 74 6.83 0.23 13.39
C ASP A 74 5.62 1.00 13.95
N SER A 75 5.25 2.14 13.38
CA SER A 75 4.17 2.98 13.89
C SER A 75 2.79 2.32 13.75
N SER A 76 2.00 2.40 14.82
CA SER A 76 0.57 2.12 14.75
C SER A 76 -0.17 3.34 14.25
N ILE A 77 -1.31 3.12 13.62
CA ILE A 77 -2.19 4.18 13.11
C ILE A 77 -3.58 4.07 13.73
N THR A 78 -4.25 5.21 13.80
CA THR A 78 -5.69 5.29 14.08
C THR A 78 -6.41 5.51 12.75
N GLY A 79 -7.48 4.77 12.49
CA GLY A 79 -8.28 4.93 11.28
C GLY A 79 -9.76 4.91 11.54
N SER A 80 -10.52 5.68 10.77
CA SER A 80 -11.99 5.69 10.85
C SER A 80 -12.64 5.88 9.49
N ILE A 81 -13.79 5.24 9.33
CA ILE A 81 -14.76 5.51 8.28
C ILE A 81 -15.80 6.42 8.90
N GLU A 82 -16.02 7.58 8.31
CA GLU A 82 -17.01 8.55 8.79
C GLU A 82 -18.11 8.75 7.75
N TYR A 83 -19.34 8.78 8.24
CA TYR A 83 -20.54 8.91 7.42
C TYR A 83 -21.65 9.62 8.23
N GLU A 84 -22.15 10.76 7.74
CA GLU A 84 -23.23 11.54 8.37
C GLU A 84 -23.04 11.77 9.89
N GLY A 85 -21.84 12.08 10.32
CA GLY A 85 -21.51 12.32 11.73
C GLY A 85 -21.39 11.07 12.59
N ASN A 86 -21.51 9.87 12.00
CA ASN A 86 -21.19 8.60 12.64
C ASN A 86 -19.80 8.15 12.24
N SER A 87 -19.05 7.62 13.18
CA SER A 87 -17.72 7.06 12.94
C SER A 87 -17.69 5.58 13.31
N TYR A 88 -16.90 4.81 12.54
CA TYR A 88 -16.55 3.43 12.81
C TYR A 88 -15.07 3.22 12.54
N GLY A 89 -14.29 2.94 13.56
CA GLY A 89 -12.84 2.99 13.43
C GLY A 89 -12.09 2.12 14.44
N PHE A 90 -10.76 2.21 14.38
CA PHE A 90 -9.79 1.50 15.20
C PHE A 90 -8.70 2.47 15.70
N ASN A 91 -8.07 2.15 16.85
CA ASN A 91 -6.99 2.94 17.41
C ASN A 91 -5.59 2.30 17.24
N SER A 92 -5.54 1.03 16.87
CA SER A 92 -4.29 0.30 16.72
C SER A 92 -4.32 -0.59 15.49
N GLY A 93 -4.12 0.05 14.34
CA GLY A 93 -3.89 -0.59 13.06
C GLY A 93 -2.42 -0.47 12.66
N TYR A 94 -1.95 -1.40 11.87
CA TYR A 94 -0.59 -1.43 11.36
C TYR A 94 -0.61 -1.73 9.86
N LEU A 95 0.12 -0.95 9.10
CA LEU A 95 0.27 -1.20 7.67
C LEU A 95 1.00 -2.52 7.46
N SER A 96 0.34 -3.49 6.82
CA SER A 96 0.91 -4.80 6.49
C SER A 96 1.42 -4.88 5.06
N SER A 97 0.77 -4.18 4.13
CA SER A 97 1.27 -4.01 2.77
C SER A 97 0.81 -2.69 2.17
N TYR A 98 1.65 -2.13 1.32
CA TYR A 98 1.38 -0.93 0.55
C TYR A 98 1.88 -1.13 -0.87
N SER A 99 1.07 -0.78 -1.86
CA SER A 99 1.48 -0.88 -3.26
C SER A 99 0.99 0.30 -4.07
N VAL A 100 1.80 0.70 -5.04
CA VAL A 100 1.49 1.76 -6.01
C VAL A 100 1.63 1.21 -7.41
N ASN A 101 0.60 1.40 -8.23
CA ASN A 101 0.63 1.19 -9.67
C ASN A 101 0.55 2.55 -10.35
N CYS A 102 1.49 2.85 -11.20
CA CYS A 102 1.55 4.11 -11.91
C CYS A 102 1.97 3.88 -13.37
N ALA A 103 1.18 4.38 -14.31
CA ALA A 103 1.47 4.30 -15.74
C ALA A 103 1.14 5.62 -16.44
N VAL A 104 1.85 5.88 -17.53
CA VAL A 104 1.58 7.03 -18.40
C VAL A 104 0.16 6.91 -18.97
N GLY A 105 -0.61 7.99 -18.86
CA GLY A 105 -2.00 8.05 -19.34
C GLY A 105 -3.04 7.41 -18.42
N ALA A 106 -2.64 6.90 -17.25
CA ALA A 106 -3.56 6.35 -16.26
C ALA A 106 -3.44 7.11 -14.92
N ILE A 107 -4.51 7.12 -14.15
CA ILE A 107 -4.49 7.70 -12.80
C ILE A 107 -3.71 6.73 -11.89
N PRO A 108 -2.66 7.18 -11.18
CA PRO A 108 -1.92 6.34 -10.25
C PRO A 108 -2.83 5.80 -9.14
N ARG A 109 -2.65 4.53 -8.77
CA ARG A 109 -3.45 3.84 -7.75
C ARG A 109 -2.60 3.35 -6.62
N VAL A 110 -3.15 3.45 -5.42
CA VAL A 110 -2.58 2.92 -4.18
C VAL A 110 -3.49 1.84 -3.64
N ASN A 111 -2.91 0.73 -3.20
CA ASN A 111 -3.60 -0.24 -2.36
C ASN A 111 -2.83 -0.40 -1.05
N ALA A 112 -3.52 -0.21 0.06
CA ALA A 112 -2.97 -0.35 1.39
C ALA A 112 -3.79 -1.36 2.21
N ASN A 113 -3.10 -2.27 2.90
CA ASN A 113 -3.75 -3.23 3.80
C ASN A 113 -3.25 -2.98 5.23
N PHE A 114 -4.19 -2.91 6.15
CA PHE A 114 -3.94 -2.74 7.57
C PHE A 114 -4.39 -3.98 8.33
N ASP A 115 -3.54 -4.48 9.21
CA ASP A 115 -3.91 -5.45 10.23
C ASP A 115 -4.29 -4.69 11.50
N VAL A 116 -5.52 -4.88 11.98
CA VAL A 116 -6.06 -4.21 13.18
C VAL A 116 -6.07 -5.20 14.32
N TYR A 117 -5.37 -4.88 15.40
CA TYR A 117 -5.19 -5.75 16.56
C TYR A 117 -5.98 -5.30 17.80
N ASP A 118 -6.70 -4.22 17.69
CA ASP A 118 -7.80 -3.87 18.61
C ASP A 118 -9.16 -4.15 17.96
N GLU A 119 -10.24 -3.69 18.56
CA GLU A 119 -11.59 -3.88 18.03
C GLU A 119 -12.03 -2.63 17.28
N MET A 120 -12.43 -2.80 16.00
CA MET A 120 -13.14 -1.74 15.28
C MET A 120 -14.52 -1.53 15.92
N ARG A 121 -14.81 -0.28 16.27
CA ARG A 121 -16.03 0.08 17.00
C ARG A 121 -16.59 1.44 16.59
N SER A 122 -17.89 1.61 16.84
CA SER A 122 -18.55 2.89 16.67
C SER A 122 -18.00 3.93 17.66
N GLY A 123 -17.96 5.19 17.23
CA GLY A 123 -17.50 6.31 18.05
C GLY A 123 -15.98 6.50 18.10
N VAL A 124 -15.21 5.68 17.41
CA VAL A 124 -13.79 5.95 17.17
C VAL A 124 -13.69 6.81 15.92
N SER A 125 -13.10 8.00 16.05
CA SER A 125 -12.92 8.96 14.97
C SER A 125 -11.45 9.35 14.89
N ALA A 126 -10.91 9.32 13.68
CA ALA A 126 -9.59 9.83 13.33
C ALA A 126 -9.71 11.11 12.49
N SER A 127 -10.85 11.82 12.59
CA SER A 127 -11.18 12.99 11.79
C SER A 127 -10.11 14.07 11.86
N GLY A 128 -9.90 14.75 10.75
CA GLY A 128 -8.88 15.77 10.59
C GLY A 128 -9.15 16.68 9.39
N SER A 129 -8.09 17.31 8.91
CA SER A 129 -8.20 18.24 7.78
C SER A 129 -8.37 17.49 6.47
N ALA A 130 -9.37 17.92 5.69
CA ALA A 130 -9.56 17.47 4.32
C ALA A 130 -8.60 18.19 3.37
N VAL A 131 -7.97 17.43 2.47
CA VAL A 131 -7.20 17.96 1.34
C VAL A 131 -7.80 17.38 0.06
N HIS A 132 -8.33 18.23 -0.80
CA HIS A 132 -8.93 17.81 -2.08
C HIS A 132 -8.13 18.36 -3.26
N PRO A 133 -6.93 17.77 -3.54
CA PRO A 133 -6.14 18.18 -4.69
C PRO A 133 -6.76 17.71 -6.00
N ASP A 134 -6.38 18.37 -7.09
CA ASP A 134 -6.79 17.94 -8.42
C ASP A 134 -6.21 16.57 -8.78
N ILE A 135 -7.00 15.76 -9.46
CA ILE A 135 -6.54 14.49 -10.00
C ILE A 135 -5.47 14.75 -11.07
N PHE A 136 -4.35 14.05 -10.93
CA PHE A 136 -3.23 14.13 -11.87
C PHE A 136 -3.09 12.82 -12.66
N ILE A 137 -2.95 12.95 -13.98
CA ILE A 137 -2.63 11.83 -14.88
C ILE A 137 -1.21 12.04 -15.39
N PRO A 138 -0.26 11.15 -15.07
CA PRO A 138 1.11 11.24 -15.54
C PRO A 138 1.18 11.21 -17.07
N SER A 139 1.97 12.12 -17.64
CA SER A 139 2.36 12.12 -19.04
C SER A 139 3.75 11.52 -19.20
N GLN A 140 4.18 11.30 -20.44
CA GLN A 140 5.55 10.88 -20.71
C GLN A 140 6.54 11.89 -20.13
N GLY A 141 7.52 11.40 -19.35
CA GLY A 141 8.49 12.22 -18.63
C GLY A 141 8.05 12.64 -17.21
N SER A 142 6.77 12.43 -16.83
CA SER A 142 6.30 12.68 -15.45
C SER A 142 6.76 11.60 -14.46
N ILE A 143 7.11 10.42 -14.95
CA ILE A 143 7.61 9.32 -14.11
C ILE A 143 9.11 9.16 -14.39
N SER A 144 9.89 9.11 -13.32
CA SER A 144 11.34 8.85 -13.41
C SER A 144 11.76 7.75 -12.45
N ILE A 145 12.79 7.02 -12.87
CA ILE A 145 13.51 6.09 -12.00
C ILE A 145 14.94 6.56 -11.84
N THR A 146 15.43 6.54 -10.62
CA THR A 146 16.83 6.80 -10.28
C THR A 146 17.43 5.55 -9.67
N CYS A 147 18.53 5.07 -10.21
CA CYS A 147 19.33 3.98 -9.67
C CYS A 147 20.71 4.54 -9.34
N ASP A 148 21.01 4.68 -8.04
CA ASP A 148 22.17 5.42 -7.52
C ASP A 148 22.27 6.85 -8.12
N ASN A 149 23.21 7.05 -9.06
CA ASN A 149 23.47 8.33 -9.70
C ASN A 149 22.92 8.43 -11.14
N SER A 150 22.24 7.39 -11.60
CA SER A 150 21.67 7.35 -12.96
C SER A 150 20.17 7.53 -12.92
N THR A 151 19.64 8.49 -13.67
CA THR A 151 18.21 8.79 -13.73
C THR A 151 17.71 8.71 -15.16
N THR A 152 16.53 8.10 -15.35
CA THR A 152 15.80 8.19 -16.62
C THR A 152 14.33 8.54 -16.38
N ASN A 153 13.77 9.32 -17.30
CA ASN A 153 12.36 9.67 -17.37
C ASN A 153 11.62 8.96 -18.52
N ARG A 154 12.25 7.92 -19.09
CA ARG A 154 11.66 7.08 -20.15
C ARG A 154 10.74 6.00 -19.61
N VAL A 155 10.29 6.16 -18.38
CA VAL A 155 9.40 5.22 -17.71
C VAL A 155 8.00 5.32 -18.31
N VAL A 156 7.47 4.18 -18.77
CA VAL A 156 6.10 4.02 -19.28
C VAL A 156 5.16 3.71 -18.11
N GLY A 157 5.64 2.93 -17.15
CA GLY A 157 4.90 2.58 -15.94
C GLY A 157 5.75 1.81 -14.95
N PHE A 158 5.27 1.74 -13.72
CA PHE A 158 5.86 0.90 -12.69
C PHE A 158 4.81 0.39 -11.70
N ASP A 159 5.11 -0.75 -11.12
CA ASP A 159 4.47 -1.32 -9.95
C ASP A 159 5.48 -1.32 -8.81
N TYR A 160 5.08 -0.85 -7.64
CA TYR A 160 5.91 -0.84 -6.44
C TYR A 160 5.12 -1.45 -5.29
N ALA A 161 5.76 -2.27 -4.48
CA ALA A 161 5.13 -2.80 -3.27
C ALA A 161 6.13 -2.91 -2.13
N VAL A 162 5.63 -2.66 -0.92
CA VAL A 162 6.34 -2.91 0.34
C VAL A 162 5.48 -3.74 1.26
N ASN A 163 6.09 -4.73 1.91
CA ASN A 163 5.44 -5.61 2.88
C ASN A 163 6.14 -5.50 4.24
N SER A 164 5.33 -5.39 5.28
CA SER A 164 5.76 -5.29 6.67
C SER A 164 5.22 -6.47 7.46
N LYS A 165 6.12 -7.27 8.02
CA LYS A 165 5.75 -8.43 8.85
C LYS A 165 5.71 -8.03 10.32
N ARG A 166 4.79 -8.63 11.08
CA ARG A 166 4.65 -8.37 12.52
C ARG A 166 4.51 -9.65 13.32
N GLY A 167 5.14 -9.66 14.49
CA GLY A 167 4.91 -10.64 15.55
C GLY A 167 3.82 -10.13 16.48
N VAL A 168 2.80 -10.93 16.71
CA VAL A 168 1.66 -10.55 17.55
C VAL A 168 1.60 -11.48 18.76
N TYR A 169 1.53 -10.92 19.93
CA TYR A 169 1.47 -11.63 21.19
C TYR A 169 0.13 -11.39 21.88
N TYR A 170 -0.46 -12.47 22.39
CA TYR A 170 -1.75 -12.43 23.09
C TYR A 170 -1.59 -12.95 24.50
N THR A 171 -2.15 -12.25 25.48
CA THR A 171 -2.26 -12.74 26.84
C THR A 171 -3.40 -13.76 26.94
N LEU A 172 -3.20 -14.80 27.74
CA LEU A 172 -4.22 -15.83 27.92
C LEU A 172 -5.53 -15.24 28.48
N GLY A 173 -6.60 -15.47 27.74
CA GLY A 173 -7.95 -14.95 28.10
C GLY A 173 -8.31 -13.62 27.46
N GLU A 174 -7.37 -12.93 26.78
CA GLU A 174 -7.64 -11.71 26.04
C GLU A 174 -7.90 -11.97 24.56
N LYS A 175 -8.82 -11.22 23.98
CA LYS A 175 -9.15 -11.29 22.54
C LYS A 175 -8.32 -10.32 21.70
N GLN A 176 -7.80 -9.27 22.31
CA GLN A 176 -6.97 -8.26 21.68
C GLN A 176 -5.48 -8.57 21.87
N ALA A 177 -4.65 -8.10 20.97
CA ALA A 177 -3.22 -8.27 21.09
C ALA A 177 -2.69 -7.49 22.30
N SER A 178 -1.88 -8.13 23.13
CA SER A 178 -1.18 -7.50 24.24
C SER A 178 0.07 -6.74 23.80
N SER A 179 0.68 -7.18 22.70
CA SER A 179 1.85 -6.54 22.09
C SER A 179 1.94 -6.88 20.59
N VAL A 180 2.32 -5.89 19.80
CA VAL A 180 2.61 -6.03 18.37
C VAL A 180 4.04 -5.55 18.16
N VAL A 181 4.87 -6.37 17.52
CA VAL A 181 6.30 -6.09 17.31
C VAL A 181 6.58 -6.15 15.80
N PHE A 182 7.25 -5.14 15.29
CA PHE A 182 7.76 -5.15 13.92
C PHE A 182 8.85 -6.23 13.77
N LEU A 183 8.76 -7.01 12.70
CA LEU A 183 9.74 -8.04 12.34
C LEU A 183 10.52 -7.59 11.10
N PRO A 184 11.71 -7.00 11.29
CA PRO A 184 12.54 -6.59 10.15
C PRO A 184 13.04 -7.82 9.37
N PRO A 185 13.41 -7.66 8.09
CA PRO A 185 13.42 -6.40 7.31
C PRO A 185 12.05 -6.09 6.69
N LEU A 186 11.85 -4.84 6.23
CA LEU A 186 10.83 -4.53 5.23
C LEU A 186 11.21 -5.20 3.91
N GLU A 187 10.24 -5.81 3.24
CA GLU A 187 10.42 -6.46 1.95
C GLU A 187 9.84 -5.57 0.86
N TYR A 188 10.66 -5.22 -0.11
CA TYR A 188 10.28 -4.39 -1.24
C TYR A 188 10.29 -5.19 -2.53
N SER A 189 9.38 -4.86 -3.43
CA SER A 189 9.40 -5.34 -4.80
C SER A 189 8.96 -4.22 -5.74
N ALA A 190 9.53 -4.18 -6.94
CA ALA A 190 9.09 -3.29 -7.98
C ALA A 190 9.29 -3.91 -9.36
N SER A 191 8.42 -3.52 -10.29
CA SER A 191 8.55 -3.81 -11.71
C SER A 191 8.44 -2.49 -12.46
N VAL A 192 9.39 -2.19 -13.34
CA VAL A 192 9.39 -0.96 -14.13
C VAL A 192 9.47 -1.27 -15.60
N GLN A 193 8.67 -0.56 -16.40
CA GLN A 193 8.69 -0.59 -17.85
C GLN A 193 9.32 0.70 -18.38
N ILE A 194 10.36 0.57 -19.18
CA ILE A 194 11.15 1.70 -19.71
C ILE A 194 11.14 1.61 -21.22
N GLN A 195 10.80 2.71 -21.89
CA GLN A 195 10.93 2.83 -23.31
C GLN A 195 12.40 2.97 -23.70
N VAL A 196 12.87 2.09 -24.58
CA VAL A 196 14.25 2.09 -25.06
C VAL A 196 14.34 2.90 -26.34
N ASP A 197 15.09 3.97 -26.32
CA ASP A 197 15.44 4.79 -27.48
C ASP A 197 16.95 4.99 -27.56
N ASP A 198 17.44 5.70 -28.59
CA ASP A 198 18.86 5.97 -28.77
C ASP A 198 19.48 6.72 -27.58
N ALA A 199 18.70 7.59 -26.92
CA ALA A 199 19.14 8.31 -25.75
C ALA A 199 19.28 7.37 -24.54
N PHE A 200 18.36 6.43 -24.36
CA PHE A 200 18.44 5.40 -23.33
C PHE A 200 19.62 4.46 -23.58
N LEU A 201 19.82 3.98 -24.81
CA LEU A 201 20.93 3.09 -25.18
C LEU A 201 22.30 3.73 -24.91
N SER A 202 22.42 5.04 -25.02
CA SER A 202 23.66 5.75 -24.74
C SER A 202 23.95 5.98 -23.24
N SER A 203 22.91 6.01 -22.38
CA SER A 203 23.02 6.32 -20.96
C SER A 203 22.41 5.26 -20.03
N GLY A 204 21.51 4.44 -20.53
CA GLY A 204 20.67 3.54 -19.73
C GLY A 204 21.24 2.15 -19.49
N LEU A 205 22.30 1.75 -20.19
CA LEU A 205 22.96 0.44 -20.00
C LEU A 205 23.42 0.19 -18.56
N ASN A 206 23.65 1.24 -17.78
CA ASN A 206 23.99 1.12 -16.37
C ASN A 206 22.88 0.50 -15.52
N PHE A 207 21.62 0.56 -15.95
CA PHE A 207 20.51 -0.10 -15.25
C PHE A 207 20.58 -1.62 -15.41
N ILE A 208 21.03 -2.11 -16.57
CA ILE A 208 21.16 -3.53 -16.88
C ILE A 208 22.32 -4.18 -16.10
N ASP A 209 23.41 -3.44 -15.93
CA ASP A 209 24.61 -3.92 -15.22
C ASP A 209 24.50 -3.82 -13.68
N SER A 210 23.43 -3.23 -13.16
CA SER A 210 23.25 -2.98 -11.73
C SER A 210 22.67 -4.20 -11.01
N ARG A 211 23.49 -5.21 -10.77
CA ARG A 211 23.10 -6.44 -10.03
C ARG A 211 23.43 -6.43 -8.54
N GLU A 212 24.09 -5.38 -8.08
CA GLU A 212 24.48 -5.21 -6.67
C GLU A 212 23.40 -4.47 -5.88
N ASP A 213 23.46 -4.53 -4.56
CA ASP A 213 22.58 -3.80 -3.64
C ASP A 213 22.67 -2.28 -3.88
N LYS A 214 21.71 -1.71 -4.58
CA LYS A 214 21.67 -0.30 -4.95
C LYS A 214 20.40 0.37 -4.42
N THR A 215 20.45 1.68 -4.27
CA THR A 215 19.26 2.46 -3.99
C THR A 215 18.52 2.75 -5.28
N VAL A 216 17.27 2.31 -5.35
CA VAL A 216 16.36 2.59 -6.47
C VAL A 216 15.20 3.44 -5.99
N SER A 217 14.96 4.57 -6.66
CA SER A 217 13.87 5.48 -6.34
C SER A 217 12.98 5.73 -7.56
N PHE A 218 11.69 5.66 -7.35
CA PHE A 218 10.65 5.98 -8.33
C PHE A 218 10.03 7.32 -7.94
N THR A 219 10.02 8.28 -8.83
CA THR A 219 9.46 9.61 -8.57
C THR A 219 8.34 9.90 -9.55
N ILE A 220 7.19 10.31 -9.03
CA ILE A 220 6.05 10.80 -9.79
C ILE A 220 6.04 12.32 -9.66
N ASN A 221 6.17 13.03 -10.78
CA ASN A 221 6.17 14.48 -10.83
C ASN A 221 4.80 14.98 -11.32
N GLY A 222 4.28 16.00 -10.65
CA GLY A 222 3.08 16.71 -11.03
C GLY A 222 3.29 17.62 -12.26
N ARG A 223 2.21 18.27 -12.69
CA ARG A 223 2.22 19.18 -13.85
C ARG A 223 3.22 20.33 -13.73
N ASN A 224 3.49 20.78 -12.50
CA ASN A 224 4.41 21.89 -12.23
C ASN A 224 5.87 21.44 -12.10
N GLY A 225 6.15 20.12 -12.25
CA GLY A 225 7.46 19.53 -12.01
C GLY A 225 7.75 19.23 -10.54
N ASP A 226 6.84 19.56 -9.62
CA ASP A 226 6.97 19.20 -8.21
C ASP A 226 6.75 17.70 -8.03
N SER A 227 7.52 17.08 -7.12
CA SER A 227 7.34 15.66 -6.78
C SER A 227 6.02 15.47 -6.04
N ILE A 228 5.15 14.59 -6.57
CA ILE A 228 3.93 14.14 -5.88
C ILE A 228 4.31 13.07 -4.86
N GLN A 229 5.10 12.08 -5.27
CA GLN A 229 5.51 10.96 -4.43
C GLN A 229 6.88 10.44 -4.87
N THR A 230 7.71 10.09 -3.90
CA THR A 230 8.95 9.36 -4.13
C THR A 230 8.95 8.07 -3.34
N LEU A 231 9.11 6.94 -4.04
CA LEU A 231 9.12 5.59 -3.49
C LEU A 231 10.53 5.03 -3.63
N THR A 232 11.13 4.58 -2.53
CA THR A 232 12.53 4.15 -2.52
C THR A 232 12.69 2.71 -2.05
N ILE A 233 13.54 1.96 -2.75
CA ILE A 233 14.04 0.65 -2.33
C ILE A 233 15.50 0.84 -1.92
N PRO A 234 15.84 0.75 -0.62
CA PRO A 234 17.17 1.13 -0.12
C PRO A 234 18.28 0.17 -0.53
N LYS A 235 17.98 -1.13 -0.66
CA LYS A 235 18.93 -2.17 -1.08
C LYS A 235 18.25 -3.06 -2.12
N ALA A 236 18.23 -2.55 -3.34
CA ALA A 236 17.58 -3.19 -4.47
C ALA A 236 18.55 -4.10 -5.23
N SER A 237 18.07 -5.26 -5.64
CA SER A 237 18.74 -6.17 -6.57
C SER A 237 17.82 -6.51 -7.72
N ILE A 238 18.36 -6.60 -8.94
CA ILE A 238 17.61 -7.00 -10.12
C ILE A 238 17.43 -8.51 -10.10
N VAL A 239 16.17 -8.97 -10.18
CA VAL A 239 15.82 -10.39 -10.22
C VAL A 239 15.34 -10.87 -11.59
N GLY A 240 15.04 -9.93 -12.48
CA GLY A 240 14.64 -10.25 -13.84
C GLY A 240 14.67 -9.05 -14.76
N GLU A 241 15.04 -9.29 -16.00
CA GLU A 241 15.05 -8.32 -17.08
C GLU A 241 14.42 -8.94 -18.32
N GLN A 242 13.57 -8.18 -19.00
CA GLN A 242 12.96 -8.62 -20.24
C GLN A 242 12.96 -7.47 -21.24
N LEU A 243 13.59 -7.68 -22.39
CA LEU A 243 13.56 -6.77 -23.51
C LEU A 243 12.54 -7.26 -24.53
N THR A 244 11.56 -6.45 -24.84
CA THR A 244 10.51 -6.73 -25.83
C THR A 244 10.63 -5.75 -26.98
N SER A 245 10.62 -6.26 -28.21
CA SER A 245 10.60 -5.45 -29.42
C SER A 245 9.55 -6.02 -30.36
N SER A 246 8.69 -5.17 -30.91
CA SER A 246 7.70 -5.53 -31.92
C SER A 246 7.97 -4.78 -33.24
N ALA A 247 7.56 -5.36 -34.37
CA ALA A 247 7.78 -4.77 -35.69
C ALA A 247 7.10 -3.40 -35.86
N ASP A 248 6.00 -3.18 -35.15
CA ASP A 248 5.16 -1.97 -35.23
C ASP A 248 5.19 -1.13 -33.94
N GLY A 249 6.02 -1.49 -32.95
CA GLY A 249 6.05 -0.86 -31.63
C GLY A 249 7.43 -0.36 -31.20
N SER A 250 7.45 0.38 -30.10
CA SER A 250 8.66 0.76 -29.42
C SER A 250 9.35 -0.47 -28.80
N MET A 251 10.67 -0.38 -28.64
CA MET A 251 11.39 -1.32 -27.81
C MET A 251 11.17 -0.98 -26.34
N GLU A 252 10.82 -1.96 -25.51
CA GLU A 252 10.55 -1.78 -24.10
C GLU A 252 11.40 -2.73 -23.26
N LEU A 253 11.97 -2.21 -22.20
CA LEU A 253 12.72 -2.94 -21.18
C LEU A 253 11.90 -3.01 -19.90
N THR A 254 11.61 -4.21 -19.43
CA THR A 254 11.01 -4.45 -18.11
C THR A 254 12.09 -4.93 -17.15
N ILE A 255 12.22 -4.27 -16.01
CA ILE A 255 13.18 -4.64 -14.95
C ILE A 255 12.39 -4.92 -13.67
N ASN A 256 12.67 -6.07 -13.05
CA ASN A 256 12.09 -6.44 -11.78
C ASN A 256 13.14 -6.33 -10.67
N TYR A 257 12.77 -5.62 -9.61
CA TYR A 257 13.59 -5.39 -8.43
C TYR A 257 12.99 -6.09 -7.22
N ILE A 258 13.85 -6.58 -6.36
CA ILE A 258 13.52 -6.89 -4.96
C ILE A 258 14.50 -6.15 -4.06
N GLY A 259 14.11 -5.87 -2.84
CA GLY A 259 15.00 -5.22 -1.89
C GLY A 259 14.51 -5.36 -0.45
N HIS A 260 15.33 -4.85 0.45
CA HIS A 260 15.06 -4.87 1.88
C HIS A 260 15.66 -3.64 2.56
N SER A 261 15.16 -3.32 3.74
CA SER A 261 15.71 -2.26 4.60
C SER A 261 16.49 -2.82 5.77
#